data_3fa1b02081a341875c02a01a3a166ad3
#
_entry.id   3fa1b02081a341875c02a01a3a166ad3
#
_cell.length_a   1.000
_cell.length_b   1.000
_cell.length_c   1.000
_cell.angle_alpha   90.00
_cell.angle_beta   90.00
_cell.angle_gamma   90.00
#
_symmetry.space_group_name_H-M   'P 1'
#
loop_
_entity.id
_entity.type
_entity.pdbx_description
1 polymer ?
#
loop_
_entity_poly.entity_id
_entity_poly.type
_entity_poly.pdbx_seq_one_letter_code
_entity_poly.pdbx_strand_id
1 'polypeptide(L)'
;NKKECLLADTELHLVDGHIGDAGRQAVAVADEENLFDLSTLKEPYRAEGKKTMALEIAMQLGWTMPDVIVYPTGGGTGIIGMHKGFKELLELGWVEGTPPKFIAVQAAGCQPVVKAFHDGADSAEPWQNAKTVADGLRVPGPFADYLILEALRETGGTALAVEDQEMVDAMYEIASAEGVIACPEGSATLVGLKRLLSTGEITKDQTVVLLNTGSGYKYLDLIKGYGE
;
A
#
# COMPACT_ATOMS: atom_id res chain seq x y z
N ASN A 1 -7.37 -6.15 -14.93
CA ASN A 1 -8.54 -5.46 -14.36
C ASN A 1 -9.68 -5.26 -15.38
N LYS A 2 -9.45 -4.69 -16.64
CA LYS A 2 -10.54 -4.48 -17.62
C LYS A 2 -11.33 -5.76 -17.91
N LYS A 3 -10.62 -6.89 -18.15
CA LYS A 3 -11.25 -8.19 -18.42
C LYS A 3 -12.07 -8.70 -17.24
N GLU A 4 -11.63 -8.44 -16.02
CA GLU A 4 -12.32 -8.84 -14.78
C GLU A 4 -13.64 -8.07 -14.64
N CYS A 5 -13.64 -6.76 -14.90
CA CYS A 5 -14.86 -5.95 -14.91
C CYS A 5 -15.87 -6.46 -15.96
N LEU A 6 -15.42 -6.68 -17.19
CA LEU A 6 -16.27 -7.20 -18.27
C LEU A 6 -16.82 -8.60 -17.95
N LEU A 7 -16.00 -9.46 -17.30
CA LEU A 7 -16.44 -10.80 -16.91
C LEU A 7 -17.52 -10.76 -15.83
N ALA A 8 -17.48 -9.74 -14.97
CA ALA A 8 -18.48 -9.51 -13.93
C ALA A 8 -19.73 -8.78 -14.43
N ASP A 9 -19.88 -8.59 -15.76
CA ASP A 9 -21.00 -7.89 -16.38
C ASP A 9 -21.24 -6.48 -15.82
N THR A 10 -20.14 -5.76 -15.54
CA THR A 10 -20.18 -4.38 -15.07
C THR A 10 -20.13 -3.40 -16.22
N GLU A 11 -20.80 -2.26 -16.07
CA GLU A 11 -20.63 -1.13 -16.97
C GLU A 11 -19.23 -0.53 -16.75
N LEU A 12 -18.41 -0.52 -17.81
CA LEU A 12 -17.02 -0.09 -17.75
C LEU A 12 -16.78 1.18 -18.54
N HIS A 13 -16.50 2.28 -17.83
CA HIS A 13 -16.09 3.54 -18.43
C HIS A 13 -14.56 3.67 -18.38
N LEU A 14 -13.94 3.89 -19.56
CA LEU A 14 -12.51 4.14 -19.67
C LEU A 14 -12.25 5.64 -19.81
N VAL A 15 -11.43 6.18 -18.93
CA VAL A 15 -11.09 7.60 -18.91
C VAL A 15 -9.65 7.80 -19.32
N ASP A 16 -9.39 8.69 -20.26
CA ASP A 16 -8.05 9.10 -20.63
C ASP A 16 -7.47 10.01 -19.53
N GLY A 17 -6.35 9.60 -18.93
CA GLY A 17 -5.71 10.34 -17.85
C GLY A 17 -5.27 9.46 -16.68
N HIS A 18 -5.21 10.06 -15.49
CA HIS A 18 -4.83 9.40 -14.24
C HIS A 18 -6.06 9.00 -13.42
N ILE A 19 -5.83 8.25 -12.34
CA ILE A 19 -6.88 7.81 -11.41
C ILE A 19 -7.71 8.99 -10.86
N GLY A 20 -7.12 10.17 -10.70
CA GLY A 20 -7.83 11.38 -10.28
C GLY A 20 -8.83 11.90 -11.33
N ASP A 21 -8.55 11.73 -12.62
CA ASP A 21 -9.46 12.10 -13.71
C ASP A 21 -10.66 11.16 -13.73
N ALA A 22 -10.41 9.86 -13.62
CA ALA A 22 -11.46 8.85 -13.50
C ALA A 22 -12.32 9.09 -12.24
N GLY A 23 -11.71 9.45 -11.12
CA GLY A 23 -12.42 9.78 -9.89
C GLY A 23 -13.36 10.98 -10.03
N ARG A 24 -12.94 12.05 -10.73
CA ARG A 24 -13.81 13.22 -10.99
C ARG A 24 -15.01 12.86 -11.85
N GLN A 25 -14.81 12.06 -12.89
CA GLN A 25 -15.91 11.60 -13.74
C GLN A 25 -16.85 10.67 -12.99
N ALA A 26 -16.32 9.75 -12.17
CA ALA A 26 -17.12 8.85 -11.35
C ALA A 26 -18.03 9.62 -10.36
N VAL A 27 -17.52 10.69 -9.72
CA VAL A 27 -18.32 11.55 -8.85
C VAL A 27 -19.44 12.22 -9.62
N ALA A 28 -19.15 12.78 -10.81
CA ALA A 28 -20.19 13.44 -11.61
C ALA A 28 -21.32 12.49 -12.00
N VAL A 29 -21.00 11.25 -12.42
CA VAL A 29 -22.00 10.22 -12.73
C VAL A 29 -22.76 9.79 -11.48
N ALA A 30 -22.06 9.60 -10.36
CA ALA A 30 -22.68 9.20 -9.10
C ALA A 30 -23.70 10.24 -8.61
N ASP A 31 -23.40 11.53 -8.74
CA ASP A 31 -24.30 12.63 -8.39
C ASP A 31 -25.52 12.70 -9.34
N GLU A 32 -25.31 12.52 -10.65
CA GLU A 32 -26.36 12.57 -11.64
C GLU A 32 -27.34 11.38 -11.52
N GLU A 33 -26.82 10.19 -11.26
CA GLU A 33 -27.61 8.95 -11.22
C GLU A 33 -27.97 8.51 -9.79
N ASN A 34 -27.62 9.31 -8.77
CA ASN A 34 -27.81 9.00 -7.35
C ASN A 34 -27.19 7.64 -6.95
N LEU A 35 -25.94 7.41 -7.39
CA LEU A 35 -25.17 6.22 -7.07
C LEU A 35 -24.30 6.44 -5.83
N PHE A 36 -23.96 5.36 -5.14
CA PHE A 36 -23.06 5.41 -4.00
C PHE A 36 -21.60 5.36 -4.47
N ASP A 37 -20.82 6.42 -4.24
CA ASP A 37 -19.40 6.49 -4.60
C ASP A 37 -18.54 5.65 -3.64
N LEU A 38 -18.06 4.51 -4.11
CA LEU A 38 -17.13 3.63 -3.41
C LEU A 38 -15.64 3.96 -3.69
N SER A 39 -15.33 5.16 -4.17
CA SER A 39 -13.95 5.57 -4.40
C SER A 39 -13.12 5.54 -3.11
N THR A 40 -11.81 5.33 -3.26
CA THR A 40 -10.89 5.12 -2.14
C THR A 40 -10.95 6.26 -1.12
N LEU A 41 -11.28 5.91 0.12
CA LEU A 41 -11.30 6.79 1.31
C LEU A 41 -12.30 7.96 1.26
N LYS A 42 -13.21 7.99 0.29
CA LYS A 42 -14.34 8.93 0.30
C LYS A 42 -15.51 8.47 1.18
N GLU A 43 -15.43 7.25 1.63
CA GLU A 43 -16.37 6.61 2.55
C GLU A 43 -15.57 5.83 3.63
N PRO A 44 -16.14 5.57 4.81
CA PRO A 44 -15.41 4.95 5.92
C PRO A 44 -15.24 3.44 5.76
N TYR A 45 -16.06 2.77 4.95
CA TYR A 45 -16.18 1.31 4.92
C TYR A 45 -14.90 0.61 4.44
N ARG A 46 -14.14 1.24 3.54
CA ARG A 46 -12.85 0.68 3.12
C ARG A 46 -11.81 0.69 4.22
N ALA A 47 -11.73 1.76 5.00
CA ALA A 47 -10.83 1.82 6.14
C ALA A 47 -11.24 0.80 7.20
N GLU A 48 -12.55 0.69 7.50
CA GLU A 48 -13.09 -0.32 8.41
C GLU A 48 -12.83 -1.75 7.91
N GLY A 49 -13.00 -2.01 6.61
CA GLY A 49 -12.66 -3.29 6.02
C GLY A 49 -11.16 -3.60 6.07
N LYS A 50 -10.30 -2.62 5.83
CA LYS A 50 -8.84 -2.79 5.92
C LYS A 50 -8.32 -2.95 7.35
N LYS A 51 -9.06 -2.51 8.33
CA LYS A 51 -8.78 -2.74 9.76
C LYS A 51 -8.66 -4.24 10.09
N THR A 52 -9.42 -5.10 9.39
CA THR A 52 -9.35 -6.54 9.58
C THR A 52 -7.96 -7.15 9.35
N MET A 53 -7.09 -6.48 8.57
CA MET A 53 -5.70 -6.90 8.40
C MET A 53 -4.92 -6.86 9.73
N ALA A 54 -5.14 -5.85 10.57
CA ALA A 54 -4.51 -5.79 11.89
C ALA A 54 -5.02 -6.90 12.82
N LEU A 55 -6.33 -7.19 12.78
CA LEU A 55 -6.93 -8.26 13.55
C LEU A 55 -6.36 -9.63 13.13
N GLU A 56 -6.26 -9.88 11.83
CA GLU A 56 -5.73 -11.11 11.27
C GLU A 56 -4.25 -11.29 11.61
N ILE A 57 -3.42 -10.23 11.48
CA ILE A 57 -2.01 -10.27 11.86
C ILE A 57 -1.86 -10.59 13.34
N ALA A 58 -2.55 -9.89 14.22
CA ALA A 58 -2.48 -10.13 15.67
C ALA A 58 -2.91 -11.55 16.03
N MET A 59 -4.01 -12.03 15.45
CA MET A 59 -4.50 -13.40 15.65
C MET A 59 -3.47 -14.45 15.20
N GLN A 60 -2.89 -14.29 14.00
CA GLN A 60 -1.92 -15.24 13.46
C GLN A 60 -0.59 -15.22 14.22
N LEU A 61 -0.25 -14.12 14.85
CA LEU A 61 0.91 -13.98 15.75
C LEU A 61 0.59 -14.37 17.20
N GLY A 62 -0.54 -15.05 17.46
CA GLY A 62 -0.92 -15.48 18.80
C GLY A 62 -1.34 -14.36 19.73
N TRP A 63 -2.04 -13.36 19.20
CA TRP A 63 -2.49 -12.15 19.89
C TRP A 63 -1.34 -11.28 20.41
N THR A 64 -0.27 -11.24 19.62
CA THR A 64 0.84 -10.31 19.80
C THR A 64 0.94 -9.37 18.60
N MET A 65 1.54 -8.20 18.82
CA MET A 65 1.80 -7.26 17.72
C MET A 65 3.19 -7.50 17.13
N PRO A 66 3.38 -7.36 15.81
CA PRO A 66 4.72 -7.30 15.24
C PRO A 66 5.41 -6.00 15.64
N ASP A 67 6.73 -5.96 15.56
CA ASP A 67 7.50 -4.73 15.79
C ASP A 67 7.35 -3.74 14.62
N VAL A 68 7.27 -4.27 13.40
CA VAL A 68 7.28 -3.46 12.17
C VAL A 68 6.33 -4.02 11.13
N ILE A 69 5.62 -3.14 10.45
CA ILE A 69 4.83 -3.46 9.25
C ILE A 69 5.36 -2.64 8.08
N VAL A 70 5.80 -3.33 7.03
CA VAL A 70 6.22 -2.71 5.78
C VAL A 70 5.08 -2.83 4.76
N TYR A 71 4.57 -1.70 4.30
CA TYR A 71 3.38 -1.63 3.46
C TYR A 71 3.64 -0.90 2.14
N PRO A 72 3.24 -1.51 0.98
CA PRO A 72 3.35 -0.85 -0.32
C PRO A 72 2.26 0.22 -0.42
N THR A 73 2.67 1.48 -0.53
CA THR A 73 1.78 2.62 -0.28
C THR A 73 1.46 3.40 -1.56
N GLY A 74 0.29 3.15 -2.12
CA GLY A 74 -0.34 4.03 -3.10
C GLY A 74 -1.28 5.01 -2.39
N GLY A 75 -2.58 4.68 -2.32
CA GLY A 75 -3.59 5.48 -1.60
C GLY A 75 -3.57 5.34 -0.07
N GLY A 76 -2.78 4.41 0.48
CA GLY A 76 -2.52 4.26 1.92
C GLY A 76 -3.64 3.65 2.77
N THR A 77 -4.75 3.19 2.17
CA THR A 77 -5.91 2.66 2.89
C THR A 77 -5.54 1.54 3.88
N GLY A 78 -4.55 0.70 3.52
CA GLY A 78 -4.10 -0.39 4.40
C GLY A 78 -3.35 0.12 5.63
N ILE A 79 -2.47 1.10 5.50
CA ILE A 79 -1.79 1.74 6.66
C ILE A 79 -2.83 2.34 7.59
N ILE A 80 -3.74 3.16 7.05
CA ILE A 80 -4.80 3.84 7.82
C ILE A 80 -5.68 2.81 8.54
N GLY A 81 -6.14 1.78 7.83
CA GLY A 81 -6.98 0.73 8.42
C GLY A 81 -6.26 -0.08 9.49
N MET A 82 -5.03 -0.53 9.24
CA MET A 82 -4.24 -1.29 10.22
C MET A 82 -3.88 -0.44 11.44
N HIS A 83 -3.48 0.82 11.24
CA HIS A 83 -3.20 1.74 12.35
C HIS A 83 -4.41 1.86 13.27
N LYS A 84 -5.60 2.11 12.71
CA LYS A 84 -6.86 2.11 13.46
C LYS A 84 -7.12 0.78 14.15
N GLY A 85 -6.94 -0.35 13.44
CA GLY A 85 -7.19 -1.69 13.98
C GLY A 85 -6.29 -2.04 15.16
N PHE A 86 -5.00 -1.73 15.12
CA PHE A 86 -4.10 -1.95 16.26
C PHE A 86 -4.41 -1.04 17.44
N LYS A 87 -4.83 0.22 17.21
CA LYS A 87 -5.30 1.10 18.30
C LYS A 87 -6.53 0.50 18.98
N GLU A 88 -7.51 0.03 18.23
CA GLU A 88 -8.71 -0.62 18.78
C GLU A 88 -8.40 -1.91 19.55
N LEU A 89 -7.48 -2.75 19.05
CA LEU A 89 -7.05 -3.97 19.74
C LEU A 89 -6.42 -3.66 21.10
N LEU A 90 -5.62 -2.59 21.19
CA LEU A 90 -5.04 -2.10 22.44
C LEU A 90 -6.12 -1.57 23.39
N GLU A 91 -7.04 -0.74 22.89
CA GLU A 91 -8.16 -0.18 23.67
C GLU A 91 -9.07 -1.27 24.25
N LEU A 92 -9.29 -2.35 23.48
CA LEU A 92 -10.06 -3.52 23.91
C LEU A 92 -9.28 -4.44 24.87
N GLY A 93 -7.99 -4.23 25.04
CA GLY A 93 -7.13 -5.08 25.86
C GLY A 93 -6.91 -6.49 25.28
N TRP A 94 -7.06 -6.66 23.96
CA TRP A 94 -6.83 -7.95 23.29
C TRP A 94 -5.35 -8.19 22.98
N VAL A 95 -4.59 -7.12 22.88
CA VAL A 95 -3.13 -7.12 22.76
C VAL A 95 -2.51 -6.12 23.71
N GLU A 96 -1.25 -6.31 24.05
CA GLU A 96 -0.50 -5.42 24.93
C GLU A 96 0.75 -4.87 24.21
N GLY A 97 1.31 -3.76 24.68
CA GLY A 97 2.54 -3.17 24.19
C GLY A 97 2.32 -1.87 23.39
N THR A 98 3.15 -1.64 22.39
CA THR A 98 3.09 -0.46 21.52
C THR A 98 2.65 -0.87 20.12
N PRO A 99 1.90 -0.02 19.40
CA PRO A 99 1.58 -0.28 17.99
C PRO A 99 2.84 -0.53 17.15
N PRO A 100 2.76 -1.39 16.13
CA PRO A 100 3.89 -1.64 15.24
C PRO A 100 4.31 -0.37 14.52
N LYS A 101 5.61 -0.21 14.26
CA LYS A 101 6.10 0.85 13.38
C LYS A 101 5.61 0.62 11.96
N PHE A 102 4.96 1.60 11.35
CA PHE A 102 4.56 1.53 9.96
C PHE A 102 5.66 2.08 9.04
N ILE A 103 5.99 1.33 8.02
CA ILE A 103 6.92 1.72 6.97
C ILE A 103 6.16 1.83 5.66
N ALA A 104 6.06 3.04 5.13
CA ALA A 104 5.47 3.27 3.82
C ALA A 104 6.52 3.10 2.73
N VAL A 105 6.26 2.22 1.75
CA VAL A 105 7.13 2.05 0.59
C VAL A 105 6.39 2.54 -0.66
N GLN A 106 7.01 3.45 -1.40
CA GLN A 106 6.52 3.97 -2.68
C GLN A 106 7.51 3.68 -3.81
N ALA A 107 7.07 3.80 -5.06
CA ALA A 107 7.95 3.78 -6.21
C ALA A 107 8.68 5.13 -6.36
N ALA A 108 9.97 5.12 -6.73
CA ALA A 108 10.75 6.35 -6.94
C ALA A 108 10.13 7.29 -7.99
N GLY A 109 9.47 6.73 -9.00
CA GLY A 109 8.74 7.50 -10.01
C GLY A 109 7.38 8.06 -9.56
N CYS A 110 6.91 7.75 -8.33
CA CYS A 110 5.67 8.28 -7.76
C CYS A 110 5.71 8.18 -6.23
N GLN A 111 6.28 9.18 -5.54
CA GLN A 111 6.58 9.12 -4.11
C GLN A 111 6.10 10.36 -3.30
N PRO A 112 4.85 10.81 -3.47
CA PRO A 112 4.38 12.02 -2.81
C PRO A 112 4.42 11.94 -1.28
N VAL A 113 4.07 10.77 -0.71
CA VAL A 113 4.07 10.56 0.75
C VAL A 113 5.50 10.53 1.31
N VAL A 114 6.42 9.86 0.61
CA VAL A 114 7.85 9.82 1.01
C VAL A 114 8.41 11.24 1.07
N LYS A 115 8.18 12.03 0.02
CA LYS A 115 8.62 13.43 -0.01
C LYS A 115 8.03 14.23 1.15
N ALA A 116 6.71 14.20 1.34
CA ALA A 116 6.03 14.93 2.41
C ALA A 116 6.52 14.51 3.81
N PHE A 117 6.75 13.21 4.02
CA PHE A 117 7.25 12.71 5.29
C PHE A 117 8.62 13.29 5.64
N HIS A 118 9.57 13.26 4.69
CA HIS A 118 10.93 13.77 4.89
C HIS A 118 11.01 15.30 4.94
N ASP A 119 10.12 15.99 4.25
CA ASP A 119 9.98 17.45 4.32
C ASP A 119 9.32 17.91 5.65
N GLY A 120 8.78 17.00 6.45
CA GLY A 120 8.04 17.32 7.66
C GLY A 120 6.67 17.96 7.39
N ALA A 121 6.15 17.84 6.16
CA ALA A 121 4.88 18.43 5.75
C ALA A 121 3.67 17.65 6.30
N ASP A 122 2.55 18.32 6.53
CA ASP A 122 1.30 17.71 7.02
C ASP A 122 0.47 17.07 5.90
N SER A 123 0.78 17.41 4.65
CA SER A 123 0.12 16.85 3.46
C SER A 123 1.11 16.73 2.29
N ALA A 124 0.78 15.87 1.33
CA ALA A 124 1.61 15.62 0.18
C ALA A 124 1.23 16.49 -1.02
N GLU A 125 2.20 17.14 -1.63
CA GLU A 125 2.01 17.81 -2.92
C GLU A 125 1.81 16.76 -4.03
N PRO A 126 0.90 17.02 -5.00
CA PRO A 126 0.67 16.10 -6.11
C PRO A 126 1.95 15.85 -6.93
N TRP A 127 2.28 14.55 -7.10
CA TRP A 127 3.47 14.12 -7.83
C TRP A 127 3.31 14.33 -9.33
N GLN A 128 4.29 15.00 -9.94
CA GLN A 128 4.26 15.29 -11.37
C GLN A 128 4.90 14.14 -12.18
N ASN A 129 4.37 13.88 -13.37
CA ASN A 129 4.88 12.85 -14.29
C ASN A 129 5.03 11.45 -13.67
N ALA A 130 4.06 11.04 -12.85
CA ALA A 130 4.06 9.76 -12.16
C ALA A 130 4.20 8.58 -13.12
N LYS A 131 5.26 7.78 -12.92
CA LYS A 131 5.58 6.62 -13.75
C LYS A 131 6.19 5.52 -12.89
N THR A 132 5.65 4.31 -12.98
CA THR A 132 6.19 3.10 -12.36
C THR A 132 5.56 1.87 -13.01
N VAL A 133 6.25 0.73 -12.96
CA VAL A 133 5.71 -0.58 -13.36
C VAL A 133 4.68 -1.12 -12.36
N ALA A 134 4.70 -0.62 -11.13
CA ALA A 134 3.78 -1.00 -10.06
C ALA A 134 2.53 -0.11 -10.11
N ASP A 135 1.51 -0.52 -10.86
CA ASP A 135 0.29 0.27 -11.06
C ASP A 135 -0.38 0.70 -9.74
N GLY A 136 -0.35 -0.16 -8.73
CA GLY A 136 -0.91 0.11 -7.41
C GLY A 136 -0.16 1.17 -6.61
N LEU A 137 1.10 1.48 -6.97
CA LEU A 137 1.89 2.56 -6.37
C LEU A 137 1.80 3.87 -7.15
N ARG A 138 1.20 3.87 -8.36
CA ARG A 138 1.05 5.07 -9.18
C ARG A 138 -0.15 5.92 -8.75
N VAL A 139 -0.06 6.49 -7.56
CA VAL A 139 -1.08 7.39 -6.98
C VAL A 139 -0.45 8.77 -6.72
N PRO A 140 -0.54 9.69 -7.69
CA PRO A 140 0.12 11.00 -7.62
C PRO A 140 -0.37 11.90 -6.47
N GLY A 141 -1.62 11.74 -6.06
CA GLY A 141 -2.22 12.51 -4.97
C GLY A 141 -3.14 11.62 -4.14
N PRO A 142 -2.63 10.95 -3.10
CA PRO A 142 -3.46 10.17 -2.19
C PRO A 142 -4.46 11.06 -1.48
N PHE A 143 -5.73 10.65 -1.43
CA PHE A 143 -6.81 11.47 -0.84
C PHE A 143 -6.63 11.73 0.67
N ALA A 144 -6.15 10.73 1.40
CA ALA A 144 -5.97 10.80 2.86
C ALA A 144 -4.48 10.69 3.25
N ASP A 145 -3.63 11.40 2.54
CA ASP A 145 -2.19 11.47 2.77
C ASP A 145 -1.83 11.90 4.19
N TYR A 146 -2.57 12.85 4.77
CA TYR A 146 -2.40 13.32 6.14
C TYR A 146 -2.58 12.19 7.18
N LEU A 147 -3.54 11.27 6.98
CA LEU A 147 -3.70 10.10 7.86
C LEU A 147 -2.56 9.09 7.72
N ILE A 148 -1.98 8.96 6.52
CA ILE A 148 -0.79 8.14 6.33
C ILE A 148 0.38 8.75 7.10
N LEU A 149 0.63 10.05 6.93
CA LEU A 149 1.70 10.77 7.61
C LEU A 149 1.54 10.76 9.13
N GLU A 150 0.32 10.92 9.63
CA GLU A 150 -0.02 10.77 11.05
C GLU A 150 0.35 9.37 11.56
N ALA A 151 -0.11 8.30 10.90
CA ALA A 151 0.19 6.93 11.29
C ALA A 151 1.70 6.64 11.34
N LEU A 152 2.46 7.12 10.34
CA LEU A 152 3.92 6.97 10.33
C LEU A 152 4.59 7.68 11.50
N ARG A 153 4.19 8.92 11.80
CA ARG A 153 4.76 9.72 12.88
C ARG A 153 4.40 9.19 14.26
N GLU A 154 3.12 8.87 14.49
CA GLU A 154 2.64 8.36 15.78
C GLU A 154 3.31 7.03 16.15
N THR A 155 3.63 6.18 15.17
CA THR A 155 4.25 4.88 15.41
C THR A 155 5.78 4.91 15.38
N GLY A 156 6.40 6.07 15.15
CA GLY A 156 7.85 6.16 14.97
C GLY A 156 8.35 5.40 13.75
N GLY A 157 7.50 5.30 12.73
CA GLY A 157 7.79 4.69 11.45
C GLY A 157 8.55 5.60 10.49
N THR A 158 8.64 5.20 9.24
CA THR A 158 9.32 5.98 8.19
C THR A 158 8.70 5.73 6.82
N ALA A 159 9.16 6.48 5.82
CA ALA A 159 8.77 6.31 4.43
C ALA A 159 10.00 6.24 3.53
N LEU A 160 9.98 5.37 2.53
CA LEU A 160 11.08 5.22 1.58
C LEU A 160 10.57 4.92 0.17
N ALA A 161 11.38 5.26 -0.83
CA ALA A 161 11.07 4.97 -2.21
C ALA A 161 12.03 3.92 -2.77
N VAL A 162 11.54 3.09 -3.70
CA VAL A 162 12.32 2.02 -4.35
C VAL A 162 12.21 2.16 -5.87
N GLU A 163 13.25 1.77 -6.58
CA GLU A 163 13.27 1.80 -8.04
C GLU A 163 12.48 0.63 -8.65
N ASP A 164 11.93 0.83 -9.85
CA ASP A 164 11.17 -0.19 -10.57
C ASP A 164 11.96 -1.49 -10.75
N GLN A 165 13.25 -1.39 -11.11
CA GLN A 165 14.08 -2.57 -11.31
C GLN A 165 14.31 -3.34 -10.02
N GLU A 166 14.46 -2.66 -8.87
CA GLU A 166 14.62 -3.33 -7.57
C GLU A 166 13.35 -4.12 -7.20
N MET A 167 12.17 -3.57 -7.51
CA MET A 167 10.90 -4.29 -7.30
C MET A 167 10.83 -5.55 -8.16
N VAL A 168 11.21 -5.46 -9.44
CA VAL A 168 11.23 -6.61 -10.35
C VAL A 168 12.23 -7.66 -9.88
N ASP A 169 13.43 -7.27 -9.49
CA ASP A 169 14.43 -8.20 -8.97
C ASP A 169 13.95 -8.90 -7.69
N ALA A 170 13.27 -8.17 -6.81
CA ALA A 170 12.67 -8.73 -5.59
C ALA A 170 11.51 -9.70 -5.89
N MET A 171 10.75 -9.52 -6.99
CA MET A 171 9.76 -10.52 -7.43
C MET A 171 10.42 -11.88 -7.67
N TYR A 172 11.57 -11.92 -8.38
CA TYR A 172 12.30 -13.16 -8.63
C TYR A 172 12.87 -13.75 -7.34
N GLU A 173 13.37 -12.91 -6.45
CA GLU A 173 13.90 -13.37 -5.17
C GLU A 173 12.82 -14.02 -4.31
N ILE A 174 11.67 -13.39 -4.14
CA ILE A 174 10.54 -13.95 -3.40
C ILE A 174 10.07 -15.25 -4.06
N ALA A 175 9.94 -15.26 -5.38
CA ALA A 175 9.51 -16.47 -6.08
C ALA A 175 10.47 -17.64 -5.91
N SER A 176 11.79 -17.39 -5.93
CA SER A 176 12.80 -18.45 -5.76
C SER A 176 12.94 -18.94 -4.31
N ALA A 177 12.75 -18.04 -3.35
CA ALA A 177 12.91 -18.38 -1.92
C ALA A 177 11.64 -18.99 -1.31
N GLU A 178 10.47 -18.46 -1.67
CA GLU A 178 9.19 -18.77 -1.00
C GLU A 178 8.19 -19.49 -1.90
N GLY A 179 8.47 -19.61 -3.21
CA GLY A 179 7.50 -20.16 -4.17
C GLY A 179 6.27 -19.27 -4.39
N VAL A 180 6.34 -18.00 -4.00
CA VAL A 180 5.25 -17.02 -4.12
C VAL A 180 5.54 -16.05 -5.24
N ILE A 181 4.63 -15.94 -6.21
CA ILE A 181 4.73 -14.95 -7.28
C ILE A 181 4.07 -13.64 -6.81
N ALA A 182 4.85 -12.82 -6.11
CA ALA A 182 4.40 -11.53 -5.59
C ALA A 182 4.26 -10.49 -6.71
N CYS A 183 3.34 -9.53 -6.56
CA CYS A 183 3.29 -8.36 -7.43
C CYS A 183 4.47 -7.40 -7.14
N PRO A 184 4.81 -6.48 -8.07
CA PRO A 184 5.89 -5.51 -7.83
C PRO A 184 5.65 -4.64 -6.59
N GLU A 185 4.40 -4.28 -6.30
CA GLU A 185 4.04 -3.55 -5.08
C GLU A 185 4.42 -4.34 -3.81
N GLY A 186 4.02 -5.62 -3.75
CA GLY A 186 4.36 -6.50 -2.62
C GLY A 186 5.88 -6.69 -2.52
N SER A 187 6.57 -6.84 -3.64
CA SER A 187 8.02 -7.00 -3.71
C SER A 187 8.79 -5.76 -3.26
N ALA A 188 8.22 -4.56 -3.44
CA ALA A 188 8.78 -3.32 -2.92
C ALA A 188 9.02 -3.37 -1.41
N THR A 189 8.19 -4.10 -0.65
CA THR A 189 8.34 -4.25 0.81
C THR A 189 9.62 -4.99 1.19
N LEU A 190 10.02 -6.00 0.41
CA LEU A 190 11.29 -6.70 0.63
C LEU A 190 12.49 -5.77 0.38
N VAL A 191 12.44 -4.95 -0.66
CA VAL A 191 13.49 -3.94 -0.92
C VAL A 191 13.57 -2.96 0.24
N GLY A 192 12.42 -2.47 0.72
CA GLY A 192 12.32 -1.60 1.88
C GLY A 192 12.95 -2.22 3.13
N LEU A 193 12.59 -3.47 3.45
CA LEU A 193 13.16 -4.21 4.58
C LEU A 193 14.69 -4.30 4.49
N LYS A 194 15.22 -4.66 3.32
CA LYS A 194 16.67 -4.79 3.12
C LYS A 194 17.40 -3.49 3.36
N ARG A 195 16.87 -2.36 2.89
CA ARG A 195 17.44 -1.04 3.14
C ARG A 195 17.46 -0.71 4.62
N LEU A 196 16.33 -0.90 5.33
CA LEU A 196 16.23 -0.60 6.75
C LEU A 196 17.10 -1.51 7.62
N LEU A 197 17.31 -2.77 7.23
CA LEU A 197 18.29 -3.65 7.87
C LEU A 197 19.72 -3.17 7.64
N SER A 198 20.04 -2.67 6.44
CA SER A 198 21.39 -2.18 6.10
C SER A 198 21.73 -0.88 6.84
N THR A 199 20.76 -0.04 7.17
CA THR A 199 20.93 1.20 7.94
C THR A 199 20.86 0.98 9.45
N GLY A 200 20.42 -0.20 9.90
CA GLY A 200 20.22 -0.51 11.32
C GLY A 200 18.95 0.07 11.92
N GLU A 201 18.05 0.62 11.10
CA GLU A 201 16.72 1.10 11.54
C GLU A 201 15.79 -0.05 11.93
N ILE A 202 16.02 -1.22 11.35
CA ILE A 202 15.39 -2.50 11.72
C ILE A 202 16.50 -3.49 12.04
N THR A 203 16.29 -4.33 13.04
CA THR A 203 17.23 -5.36 13.48
C THR A 203 16.70 -6.76 13.23
N LYS A 204 17.57 -7.77 13.22
CA LYS A 204 17.21 -9.16 12.88
C LYS A 204 16.36 -9.86 13.94
N ASP A 205 16.32 -9.34 15.15
CA ASP A 205 15.54 -9.85 16.29
C ASP A 205 14.10 -9.33 16.30
N GLN A 206 13.77 -8.36 15.45
CA GLN A 206 12.43 -7.82 15.33
C GLN A 206 11.52 -8.69 14.47
N THR A 207 10.26 -8.79 14.87
CA THR A 207 9.19 -9.41 14.08
C THR A 207 8.69 -8.41 13.04
N VAL A 208 8.94 -8.68 11.77
CA VAL A 208 8.58 -7.79 10.65
C VAL A 208 7.53 -8.47 9.76
N VAL A 209 6.44 -7.78 9.49
CA VAL A 209 5.41 -8.22 8.54
C VAL A 209 5.55 -7.44 7.24
N LEU A 210 5.78 -8.15 6.14
CA LEU A 210 5.77 -7.59 4.77
C LEU A 210 4.43 -7.87 4.11
N LEU A 211 3.73 -6.83 3.66
CA LEU A 211 2.43 -6.99 3.02
C LEU A 211 2.58 -7.25 1.52
N ASN A 212 2.33 -8.48 1.08
CA ASN A 212 2.16 -8.81 -0.33
C ASN A 212 0.70 -8.59 -0.74
N THR A 213 0.41 -7.46 -1.34
CA THR A 213 -0.96 -7.00 -1.61
C THR A 213 -1.56 -7.49 -2.92
N GLY A 214 -0.80 -8.23 -3.72
CA GLY A 214 -1.29 -8.73 -5.00
C GLY A 214 -0.45 -9.87 -5.59
N SER A 215 -0.98 -10.44 -6.66
CA SER A 215 -0.33 -11.53 -7.39
C SER A 215 0.47 -11.01 -8.58
N GLY A 216 1.69 -11.52 -8.77
CA GLY A 216 2.52 -11.24 -9.93
C GLY A 216 1.95 -11.78 -11.24
N TYR A 217 0.94 -12.66 -11.22
CA TYR A 217 0.23 -13.09 -12.42
C TYR A 217 -0.46 -11.94 -13.20
N LYS A 218 -0.67 -10.80 -12.54
CA LYS A 218 -1.16 -9.57 -13.21
C LYS A 218 -0.06 -8.80 -13.96
N TYR A 219 1.21 -9.19 -13.78
CA TYR A 219 2.42 -8.54 -14.26
C TYR A 219 3.33 -9.49 -15.02
N LEU A 220 2.72 -10.41 -15.83
CA LEU A 220 3.48 -11.42 -16.58
C LEU A 220 4.44 -10.81 -17.61
N ASP A 221 4.14 -9.63 -18.10
CA ASP A 221 4.97 -8.82 -19.00
C ASP A 221 6.30 -8.35 -18.36
N LEU A 222 6.39 -8.35 -17.03
CA LEU A 222 7.64 -8.08 -16.31
C LEU A 222 8.52 -9.33 -16.13
N ILE A 223 8.00 -10.53 -16.47
CA ILE A 223 8.72 -11.79 -16.33
C ILE A 223 9.54 -12.03 -17.58
N LYS A 224 10.88 -12.18 -17.44
CA LYS A 224 11.80 -12.47 -18.55
C LYS A 224 11.44 -13.78 -19.24
N GLY A 225 11.43 -13.79 -20.58
CA GLY A 225 11.10 -14.96 -21.39
C GLY A 225 9.59 -15.24 -21.50
N TYR A 226 8.72 -14.40 -20.95
CA TYR A 226 7.29 -14.53 -21.13
C TYR A 226 6.88 -14.00 -22.52
N GLY A 227 6.39 -14.91 -23.38
CA GLY A 227 5.94 -14.56 -24.75
C GLY A 227 7.03 -14.59 -25.83
N GLU A 228 8.23 -15.12 -25.54
CA GLU A 228 9.28 -15.45 -26.51
C GLU A 228 9.04 -16.81 -27.16
#